data_93272613870166011facde74ed0d27b4
#
_entry.id   93272613870166011facde74ed0d27b4
#
_cell.length_a   1.000
_cell.length_b   1.000
_cell.length_c   1.000
_cell.angle_alpha   90.00
_cell.angle_beta   90.00
_cell.angle_gamma   90.00
#
_symmetry.space_group_name_H-M   'P 1'
#
loop_
_entity.id
_entity.type
_entity.pdbx_description
1 polymer ?
#
loop_
_entity_poly.entity_id
_entity_poly.type
_entity_poly.pdbx_seq_one_letter_code
_entity_poly.pdbx_strand_id
1 'polypeptide(L)'
;MKFKPLYIVLLSALVLVSGHAQYTTDGYYRVSNYATGRYIYVYDNTGSINISTSSADMGAIQLWKDINRTYTDPASILHIKKIRTTENGVEMFDITSQGTGIHEIIGYYINIYYLSSSNTYQVYAEGKYLCDNETSSRALGFLGTERKGDYRKWIITPLNLTDNYLAINPSIKIGGYSYAPYYVGFPFKMENTSAKAYYISKIIGNVAIKKEVTGNIPEECPVFIETPSAAITSNKITPLLESVKTPSDNILKGVYFNNDDRLQSPEARKKYNPSTMRVLGVTSEGKLGFVTASIEWLPANQSYLPVSSDTPEELTVMTEDEFIISQLSAKEVESVATREYFDIYG
;
A
#
# COMPACT_ATOMS: atom_id res chain seq x y z
N MET A 1 -54.71 -43.86 -31.15
CA MET A 1 -53.58 -43.89 -30.18
C MET A 1 -53.09 -42.46 -29.98
N LYS A 2 -53.36 -41.86 -28.82
CA LYS A 2 -52.91 -40.48 -28.50
C LYS A 2 -51.68 -40.57 -27.63
N PHE A 3 -50.55 -40.15 -28.14
CA PHE A 3 -49.29 -40.01 -27.35
C PHE A 3 -49.38 -38.76 -26.47
N LYS A 4 -49.26 -38.93 -25.15
CA LYS A 4 -49.06 -37.83 -24.21
C LYS A 4 -47.57 -37.48 -24.18
N PRO A 5 -47.18 -36.22 -24.26
CA PRO A 5 -45.79 -35.84 -24.07
C PRO A 5 -45.46 -35.90 -22.56
N LEU A 6 -44.40 -36.64 -22.23
CA LEU A 6 -43.79 -36.71 -20.89
C LEU A 6 -42.94 -35.49 -20.70
N TYR A 7 -43.37 -34.54 -19.89
CA TYR A 7 -42.55 -33.41 -19.46
C TYR A 7 -41.56 -33.89 -18.40
N ILE A 8 -40.29 -34.03 -18.80
CA ILE A 8 -39.20 -34.23 -17.84
C ILE A 8 -38.84 -32.83 -17.31
N VAL A 9 -39.27 -32.54 -16.10
CA VAL A 9 -38.79 -31.36 -15.34
C VAL A 9 -37.39 -31.69 -14.83
N LEU A 10 -36.38 -31.20 -15.52
CA LEU A 10 -35.00 -31.18 -15.00
C LEU A 10 -34.94 -30.17 -13.85
N LEU A 11 -35.09 -30.65 -12.63
CA LEU A 11 -34.75 -29.86 -11.43
C LEU A 11 -33.22 -29.74 -11.40
N SER A 12 -32.64 -28.69 -11.97
CA SER A 12 -31.28 -28.32 -11.74
C SER A 12 -31.18 -27.85 -10.28
N ALA A 13 -30.78 -28.74 -9.40
CA ALA A 13 -30.34 -28.38 -8.08
C ALA A 13 -29.12 -27.47 -8.24
N LEU A 14 -29.36 -26.17 -8.14
CA LEU A 14 -28.29 -25.20 -7.99
C LEU A 14 -27.70 -25.47 -6.59
N VAL A 15 -26.69 -26.32 -6.53
CA VAL A 15 -25.83 -26.44 -5.37
C VAL A 15 -25.09 -25.09 -5.31
N LEU A 16 -25.63 -24.17 -4.54
CA LEU A 16 -24.87 -23.05 -4.04
C LEU A 16 -23.77 -23.66 -3.16
N VAL A 17 -22.68 -24.06 -3.80
CA VAL A 17 -21.41 -24.22 -3.12
C VAL A 17 -21.09 -22.80 -2.67
N SER A 18 -21.43 -22.47 -1.43
CA SER A 18 -20.82 -21.37 -0.71
C SER A 18 -19.33 -21.73 -0.67
N GLY A 19 -18.63 -21.36 -1.72
CA GLY A 19 -17.18 -21.49 -1.82
C GLY A 19 -16.59 -20.59 -0.76
N HIS A 20 -16.39 -21.13 0.40
CA HIS A 20 -15.48 -20.55 1.38
C HIS A 20 -14.15 -20.57 0.67
N ALA A 21 -13.67 -19.39 0.29
CA ALA A 21 -12.39 -19.25 -0.38
C ALA A 21 -11.34 -19.84 0.56
N GLN A 22 -10.98 -21.09 0.28
CA GLN A 22 -9.85 -21.72 0.92
C GLN A 22 -8.68 -20.78 0.59
N TYR A 23 -8.01 -20.25 1.61
CA TYR A 23 -6.94 -19.32 1.38
C TYR A 23 -5.92 -19.97 0.45
N THR A 24 -5.45 -19.22 -0.53
CA THR A 24 -4.43 -19.68 -1.47
C THR A 24 -3.08 -19.73 -0.76
N THR A 25 -2.21 -20.64 -1.16
CA THR A 25 -0.92 -20.87 -0.51
C THR A 25 0.09 -19.75 -0.71
N ASP A 26 -0.24 -18.75 -1.53
CA ASP A 26 0.57 -17.56 -1.80
C ASP A 26 -0.37 -16.42 -2.19
N GLY A 27 -0.26 -15.28 -1.53
CA GLY A 27 -1.15 -14.15 -1.82
C GLY A 27 -1.17 -13.07 -0.75
N TYR A 28 -1.98 -12.06 -1.04
CA TYR A 28 -2.17 -10.90 -0.16
C TYR A 28 -3.51 -10.97 0.55
N TYR A 29 -3.47 -10.79 1.87
CA TYR A 29 -4.60 -11.02 2.76
C TYR A 29 -4.75 -9.90 3.77
N ARG A 30 -5.96 -9.75 4.30
CA ARG A 30 -6.19 -9.15 5.62
C ARG A 30 -6.49 -10.24 6.61
N VAL A 31 -5.97 -10.06 7.81
CA VAL A 31 -6.15 -11.01 8.91
C VAL A 31 -6.82 -10.29 10.07
N SER A 32 -8.01 -10.77 10.44
CA SER A 32 -8.77 -10.23 11.57
C SER A 32 -9.02 -11.31 12.61
N ASN A 33 -9.07 -10.90 13.88
CA ASN A 33 -9.39 -11.82 14.95
C ASN A 33 -10.90 -12.12 15.00
N TYR A 34 -11.26 -13.38 15.12
CA TYR A 34 -12.67 -13.83 15.11
C TYR A 34 -13.48 -13.30 16.30
N ALA A 35 -12.90 -13.24 17.51
CA ALA A 35 -13.60 -12.77 18.69
C ALA A 35 -13.77 -11.26 18.74
N THR A 36 -12.71 -10.52 18.36
CA THR A 36 -12.66 -9.07 18.53
C THR A 36 -12.99 -8.29 17.27
N GLY A 37 -12.88 -8.91 16.09
CA GLY A 37 -13.01 -8.27 14.78
C GLY A 37 -11.88 -7.28 14.47
N ARG A 38 -10.78 -7.28 15.25
CA ARG A 38 -9.65 -6.39 15.05
C ARG A 38 -8.73 -6.94 13.98
N TYR A 39 -8.28 -6.07 13.08
CA TYR A 39 -7.33 -6.39 12.02
C TYR A 39 -5.88 -6.23 12.48
N ILE A 40 -4.99 -7.03 11.94
CA ILE A 40 -3.55 -6.88 12.11
C ILE A 40 -3.05 -5.76 11.21
N TYR A 41 -2.32 -4.80 11.80
CA TYR A 41 -1.62 -3.72 11.10
C TYR A 41 -0.15 -3.73 11.47
N VAL A 42 0.72 -3.57 10.48
CA VAL A 42 2.17 -3.49 10.67
C VAL A 42 2.62 -2.07 10.38
N TYR A 43 3.02 -1.36 11.43
CA TYR A 43 3.38 0.06 11.34
C TYR A 43 4.87 0.34 11.28
N ASP A 44 5.69 -0.61 11.63
CA ASP A 44 7.14 -0.49 11.54
C ASP A 44 7.82 -1.86 11.36
N ASN A 45 9.15 -1.85 11.15
CA ASN A 45 9.95 -3.06 10.94
C ASN A 45 10.72 -3.52 12.18
N THR A 46 10.50 -2.94 13.35
CA THR A 46 11.32 -3.19 14.54
C THR A 46 10.90 -4.39 15.38
N GLY A 47 9.73 -4.94 15.15
CA GLY A 47 9.20 -6.03 15.94
C GLY A 47 8.79 -7.22 15.10
N SER A 48 9.34 -8.37 15.37
CA SER A 48 8.76 -9.66 15.02
C SER A 48 7.93 -10.19 16.19
N ILE A 49 6.92 -11.02 15.89
CA ILE A 49 6.19 -11.73 16.94
C ILE A 49 7.13 -12.77 17.53
N ASN A 50 7.70 -12.48 18.68
CA ASN A 50 8.60 -13.41 19.33
C ASN A 50 7.81 -14.55 20.00
N ILE A 51 8.02 -15.77 19.52
CA ILE A 51 7.37 -16.97 20.05
C ILE A 51 7.86 -17.31 21.46
N SER A 52 9.06 -16.90 21.81
CA SER A 52 9.66 -17.22 23.12
C SER A 52 9.15 -16.36 24.26
N THR A 53 8.58 -15.20 24.01
CA THR A 53 8.03 -14.31 25.03
C THR A 53 6.51 -14.35 25.02
N SER A 54 5.91 -14.56 26.18
CA SER A 54 4.44 -14.52 26.36
C SER A 54 3.86 -13.11 26.32
N SER A 55 4.70 -12.08 26.30
CA SER A 55 4.29 -10.69 26.19
C SER A 55 4.60 -10.17 24.79
N ALA A 56 3.57 -9.69 24.14
CA ALA A 56 3.71 -8.94 22.91
C ALA A 56 4.24 -7.54 23.21
N ASP A 57 5.54 -7.42 23.38
CA ASP A 57 6.18 -6.10 23.27
C ASP A 57 6.38 -5.78 21.78
N MET A 58 5.26 -5.54 21.12
CA MET A 58 5.16 -5.57 19.67
C MET A 58 4.72 -4.21 19.19
N GLY A 59 5.61 -3.28 19.39
CA GLY A 59 5.38 -1.94 18.96
C GLY A 59 5.07 -1.77 17.47
N ALA A 60 5.54 -2.71 16.66
CA ALA A 60 5.37 -2.73 15.22
C ALA A 60 3.98 -3.15 14.78
N ILE A 61 3.33 -4.02 15.53
CA ILE A 61 2.06 -4.65 15.13
C ILE A 61 0.96 -4.18 16.05
N GLN A 62 -0.09 -3.66 15.45
CA GLN A 62 -1.25 -3.16 16.17
C GLN A 62 -2.52 -3.85 15.67
N LEU A 63 -3.53 -3.89 16.53
CA LEU A 63 -4.84 -4.41 16.22
C LEU A 63 -5.87 -3.26 16.18
N TRP A 64 -6.54 -3.08 15.07
CA TRP A 64 -7.52 -2.04 14.86
C TRP A 64 -8.86 -2.58 14.38
N LYS A 65 -9.93 -1.88 14.70
CA LYS A 65 -11.31 -2.26 14.34
C LYS A 65 -11.90 -1.39 13.22
N ASP A 66 -11.24 -0.31 12.83
CA ASP A 66 -11.76 0.60 11.82
C ASP A 66 -11.59 0.04 10.41
N ILE A 67 -12.69 -0.49 9.86
CA ILE A 67 -12.73 -1.04 8.51
C ILE A 67 -12.51 0.03 7.44
N ASN A 68 -12.93 1.27 7.65
CA ASN A 68 -12.76 2.34 6.66
C ASN A 68 -11.29 2.68 6.47
N ARG A 69 -10.53 2.72 7.57
CA ARG A 69 -9.08 2.87 7.51
C ARG A 69 -8.43 1.70 6.78
N THR A 70 -8.92 0.49 6.99
CA THR A 70 -8.40 -0.73 6.38
C THR A 70 -8.39 -0.66 4.85
N TYR A 71 -9.39 -0.04 4.23
CA TYR A 71 -9.49 0.04 2.76
C TYR A 71 -8.40 0.89 2.10
N THR A 72 -7.74 1.78 2.81
CA THR A 72 -6.74 2.70 2.25
C THR A 72 -5.37 2.60 2.92
N ASP A 73 -5.23 1.74 3.91
CA ASP A 73 -4.00 1.60 4.68
C ASP A 73 -3.26 0.30 4.29
N PRO A 74 -2.17 0.37 3.51
CA PRO A 74 -1.36 -0.79 3.15
C PRO A 74 -0.76 -1.53 4.35
N ALA A 75 -0.67 -0.89 5.53
CA ALA A 75 -0.21 -1.55 6.76
C ALA A 75 -1.11 -2.72 7.19
N SER A 76 -2.34 -2.78 6.69
CA SER A 76 -3.28 -3.91 6.91
C SER A 76 -3.05 -5.10 5.97
N ILE A 77 -2.16 -4.98 5.01
CA ILE A 77 -1.93 -6.01 3.99
C ILE A 77 -0.78 -6.90 4.43
N LEU A 78 -1.06 -8.19 4.49
CA LEU A 78 -0.10 -9.23 4.81
C LEU A 78 0.09 -10.12 3.59
N HIS A 79 1.33 -10.43 3.26
CA HIS A 79 1.68 -11.46 2.31
C HIS A 79 1.86 -12.77 3.07
N ILE A 80 1.07 -13.79 2.73
CA ILE A 80 1.17 -15.14 3.30
C ILE A 80 1.69 -16.05 2.20
N LYS A 81 2.83 -16.67 2.46
CA LYS A 81 3.51 -17.54 1.51
C LYS A 81 3.77 -18.91 2.13
N LYS A 82 3.42 -19.97 1.41
CA LYS A 82 3.82 -21.32 1.76
C LYS A 82 5.31 -21.52 1.46
N ILE A 83 6.08 -21.92 2.48
CA ILE A 83 7.51 -22.13 2.37
C ILE A 83 7.82 -23.58 2.01
N ARG A 84 7.21 -24.52 2.73
CA ARG A 84 7.42 -25.96 2.51
C ARG A 84 6.28 -26.80 3.11
N THR A 85 6.27 -28.06 2.72
CA THR A 85 5.53 -29.11 3.44
C THR A 85 6.57 -30.03 4.09
N THR A 86 6.39 -30.33 5.37
CA THR A 86 7.27 -31.26 6.10
C THR A 86 7.05 -32.68 5.62
N GLU A 87 7.95 -33.61 5.97
CA GLU A 87 7.82 -35.04 5.67
C GLU A 87 6.52 -35.65 6.22
N ASN A 88 6.02 -35.11 7.32
CA ASN A 88 4.76 -35.54 7.95
C ASN A 88 3.52 -34.83 7.35
N GLY A 89 3.66 -34.12 6.23
CA GLY A 89 2.55 -33.45 5.55
C GLY A 89 2.10 -32.13 6.20
N VAL A 90 2.83 -31.60 7.16
CA VAL A 90 2.51 -30.32 7.79
C VAL A 90 3.00 -29.17 6.90
N GLU A 91 2.09 -28.26 6.54
CA GLU A 91 2.40 -27.06 5.77
C GLU A 91 2.96 -25.95 6.65
N MET A 92 4.03 -25.32 6.18
CA MET A 92 4.71 -24.21 6.87
C MET A 92 4.65 -22.95 6.02
N PHE A 93 4.41 -21.81 6.67
CA PHE A 93 4.17 -20.52 6.04
C PHE A 93 5.06 -19.43 6.64
N ASP A 94 5.32 -18.40 5.84
CA ASP A 94 5.79 -17.10 6.30
C ASP A 94 4.68 -16.08 6.16
N ILE A 95 4.65 -15.13 7.08
CA ILE A 95 3.79 -13.95 7.00
C ILE A 95 4.69 -12.72 7.02
N THR A 96 4.62 -11.92 5.96
CA THR A 96 5.37 -10.67 5.83
C THR A 96 4.41 -9.49 5.69
N SER A 97 4.89 -8.29 6.05
CA SER A 97 4.13 -7.06 5.82
C SER A 97 4.29 -6.60 4.39
N GLN A 98 3.20 -6.23 3.73
CA GLN A 98 3.14 -5.58 2.42
C GLN A 98 3.82 -6.32 1.25
N GLY A 99 4.84 -7.12 1.50
CA GLY A 99 5.57 -7.84 0.44
C GLY A 99 6.70 -8.69 0.98
N THR A 100 7.31 -9.49 0.10
CA THR A 100 8.25 -10.55 0.46
C THR A 100 9.60 -10.05 0.99
N GLY A 101 9.95 -8.79 0.79
CA GLY A 101 11.26 -8.24 1.14
C GLY A 101 11.27 -7.27 2.31
N ILE A 102 10.10 -6.83 2.81
CA ILE A 102 10.05 -5.70 3.69
C ILE A 102 10.19 -6.09 5.16
N HIS A 103 9.35 -6.97 5.64
CA HIS A 103 9.43 -7.36 7.05
C HIS A 103 8.75 -8.68 7.32
N GLU A 104 9.50 -9.61 7.86
CA GLU A 104 8.99 -10.86 8.38
C GLU A 104 8.34 -10.62 9.74
N ILE A 105 7.02 -10.75 9.81
CA ILE A 105 6.26 -10.49 11.03
C ILE A 105 6.48 -11.59 12.05
N ILE A 106 6.66 -12.82 11.58
CA ILE A 106 6.85 -14.00 12.40
C ILE A 106 8.11 -14.70 11.91
N GLY A 107 9.21 -14.53 12.63
CA GLY A 107 10.55 -15.00 12.29
C GLY A 107 10.77 -16.52 12.38
N TYR A 108 9.70 -17.32 12.33
CA TYR A 108 9.75 -18.78 12.38
C TYR A 108 8.71 -19.35 11.45
N TYR A 109 8.99 -20.53 10.92
CA TYR A 109 8.01 -21.29 10.14
C TYR A 109 6.77 -21.55 10.98
N ILE A 110 5.66 -21.00 10.56
CA ILE A 110 4.37 -21.14 11.22
C ILE A 110 3.51 -22.18 10.54
N ASN A 111 2.61 -22.77 11.29
CA ASN A 111 1.54 -23.61 10.77
C ASN A 111 0.23 -22.81 10.80
N ILE A 112 -0.57 -22.95 9.76
CA ILE A 112 -1.90 -22.35 9.68
C ILE A 112 -2.91 -23.49 9.54
N TYR A 113 -3.74 -23.67 10.58
CA TYR A 113 -4.74 -24.72 10.62
C TYR A 113 -6.12 -24.16 10.35
N TYR A 114 -6.82 -24.74 9.40
CA TYR A 114 -8.21 -24.42 9.15
C TYR A 114 -9.14 -25.15 10.11
N LEU A 115 -10.09 -24.42 10.69
CA LEU A 115 -11.14 -24.93 11.59
C LEU A 115 -12.48 -24.88 10.88
N SER A 116 -12.89 -26.00 10.30
CA SER A 116 -14.14 -26.10 9.52
C SER A 116 -15.39 -25.77 10.34
N SER A 117 -15.40 -26.08 11.65
CA SER A 117 -16.55 -25.82 12.54
C SER A 117 -16.87 -24.33 12.72
N SER A 118 -15.91 -23.45 12.54
CA SER A 118 -16.08 -21.99 12.68
C SER A 118 -15.67 -21.21 11.44
N ASN A 119 -15.22 -21.89 10.40
CA ASN A 119 -14.66 -21.26 9.19
C ASN A 119 -13.57 -20.23 9.51
N THR A 120 -12.63 -20.62 10.37
CA THR A 120 -11.55 -19.78 10.85
C THR A 120 -10.23 -20.51 10.78
N TYR A 121 -9.17 -19.82 11.12
CA TYR A 121 -7.81 -20.37 11.13
C TYR A 121 -7.18 -20.21 12.51
N GLN A 122 -6.27 -21.09 12.84
CA GLN A 122 -5.33 -20.93 13.94
C GLN A 122 -3.92 -20.82 13.39
N VAL A 123 -3.19 -19.84 13.85
CA VAL A 123 -1.75 -19.64 13.54
C VAL A 123 -0.98 -20.18 14.73
N TYR A 124 -0.11 -21.15 14.46
CA TYR A 124 0.57 -21.93 15.50
C TYR A 124 2.06 -22.01 15.23
N ALA A 125 2.86 -21.89 16.29
CA ALA A 125 4.29 -22.11 16.26
C ALA A 125 4.77 -22.58 17.65
N GLU A 126 5.65 -23.58 17.69
CA GLU A 126 6.34 -24.06 18.90
C GLU A 126 5.44 -24.29 20.13
N GLY A 127 4.29 -24.90 19.95
CA GLY A 127 3.37 -25.18 21.07
C GLY A 127 2.47 -24.01 21.47
N LYS A 128 2.54 -22.87 20.77
CA LYS A 128 1.78 -21.67 21.08
C LYS A 128 0.90 -21.23 19.91
N TYR A 129 -0.18 -20.54 20.21
CA TYR A 129 -1.12 -19.98 19.24
C TYR A 129 -1.00 -18.47 19.20
N LEU A 130 -1.11 -17.90 18.01
CA LEU A 130 -1.30 -16.46 17.84
C LEU A 130 -2.65 -16.07 18.42
N CYS A 131 -2.68 -15.10 19.31
CA CYS A 131 -3.87 -14.65 20.03
C CYS A 131 -3.99 -13.14 20.02
N ASP A 132 -5.22 -12.66 19.98
CA ASP A 132 -5.56 -11.31 20.39
C ASP A 132 -5.80 -11.31 21.92
N ASN A 133 -5.00 -10.56 22.66
CA ASN A 133 -5.08 -10.52 24.13
C ASN A 133 -6.06 -9.47 24.68
N GLU A 134 -6.70 -8.67 23.80
CA GLU A 134 -7.69 -7.62 24.11
C GLU A 134 -7.25 -6.49 25.03
N THR A 135 -6.13 -6.58 25.72
CA THR A 135 -5.73 -5.63 26.75
C THR A 135 -5.34 -4.25 26.20
N SER A 136 -4.94 -4.17 24.94
CA SER A 136 -4.58 -2.93 24.24
C SER A 136 -4.59 -3.13 22.72
N SER A 137 -4.35 -2.07 21.95
CA SER A 137 -4.12 -2.17 20.49
C SER A 137 -2.87 -3.00 20.13
N ARG A 138 -2.01 -3.29 21.11
CA ARG A 138 -0.77 -4.05 20.97
C ARG A 138 -0.83 -5.44 21.59
N ALA A 139 -2.01 -5.96 21.77
CA ALA A 139 -2.25 -7.20 22.48
C ALA A 139 -2.16 -8.46 21.60
N LEU A 140 -1.38 -8.43 20.53
CA LEU A 140 -1.12 -9.59 19.68
C LEU A 140 0.10 -10.35 20.19
N GLY A 141 0.03 -11.68 20.30
CA GLY A 141 1.16 -12.50 20.71
C GLY A 141 0.90 -13.98 20.59
N PHE A 142 1.99 -14.77 20.58
CA PHE A 142 1.92 -16.21 20.73
C PHE A 142 1.77 -16.58 22.19
N LEU A 143 0.59 -17.09 22.54
CA LEU A 143 0.25 -17.51 23.88
C LEU A 143 0.08 -19.02 23.91
N GLY A 144 0.48 -19.64 25.02
CA GLY A 144 0.27 -21.06 25.27
C GLY A 144 -1.20 -21.41 25.50
N THR A 145 -1.46 -22.22 26.50
CA THR A 145 -2.82 -22.69 26.80
C THR A 145 -3.68 -21.69 27.59
N GLU A 146 -3.10 -20.58 28.01
CA GLU A 146 -3.73 -19.62 28.92
C GLU A 146 -4.91 -18.87 28.32
N ARG A 147 -4.85 -18.55 27.00
CA ARG A 147 -6.00 -18.00 26.28
C ARG A 147 -6.66 -19.07 25.41
N LYS A 148 -7.84 -19.48 25.81
CA LYS A 148 -8.65 -20.48 25.13
C LYS A 148 -9.75 -19.81 24.29
N GLY A 149 -10.31 -20.56 23.34
CA GLY A 149 -11.52 -20.17 22.62
C GLY A 149 -11.25 -19.27 21.40
N ASP A 150 -12.12 -18.31 21.20
CA ASP A 150 -12.25 -17.56 19.95
C ASP A 150 -11.14 -16.54 19.71
N TYR A 151 -10.45 -16.12 20.76
CA TYR A 151 -9.30 -15.19 20.67
C TYR A 151 -8.08 -15.76 19.92
N ARG A 152 -8.02 -17.08 19.71
CA ARG A 152 -7.02 -17.79 18.90
C ARG A 152 -7.46 -18.04 17.48
N LYS A 153 -8.67 -17.65 17.16
CA LYS A 153 -9.25 -17.87 15.84
C LYS A 153 -9.09 -16.60 14.99
N TRP A 154 -8.68 -16.80 13.77
CA TRP A 154 -8.43 -15.75 12.81
C TRP A 154 -9.25 -15.95 11.55
N ILE A 155 -9.71 -14.85 10.98
CA ILE A 155 -10.31 -14.80 9.66
C ILE A 155 -9.22 -14.30 8.72
N ILE A 156 -8.80 -15.14 7.78
CA ILE A 156 -7.81 -14.81 6.76
C ILE A 156 -8.59 -14.59 5.46
N THR A 157 -8.69 -13.34 5.03
CA THR A 157 -9.52 -12.97 3.88
C THR A 157 -8.64 -12.47 2.75
N PRO A 158 -8.64 -13.13 1.58
CA PRO A 158 -7.91 -12.65 0.42
C PRO A 158 -8.44 -11.29 -0.03
N LEU A 159 -7.54 -10.43 -0.52
CA LEU A 159 -7.97 -9.18 -1.13
C LEU A 159 -8.85 -9.44 -2.36
N ASN A 160 -9.88 -8.62 -2.52
CA ASN A 160 -10.78 -8.66 -3.66
C ASN A 160 -11.21 -7.23 -4.04
N LEU A 161 -12.06 -7.10 -5.06
CA LEU A 161 -12.52 -5.79 -5.54
C LEU A 161 -13.91 -5.39 -5.04
N THR A 162 -14.53 -6.20 -4.18
CA THR A 162 -15.90 -5.95 -3.68
C THR A 162 -15.90 -5.37 -2.28
N ASP A 163 -15.58 -6.15 -1.30
CA ASP A 163 -15.76 -5.86 0.13
C ASP A 163 -14.47 -5.99 0.96
N ASN A 164 -13.39 -6.48 0.37
CA ASN A 164 -12.05 -6.55 1.00
C ASN A 164 -10.97 -6.00 0.06
N TYR A 165 -11.17 -4.80 -0.47
CA TYR A 165 -10.25 -4.17 -1.42
C TYR A 165 -9.19 -3.31 -0.72
N LEU A 166 -8.11 -3.05 -1.45
CA LEU A 166 -7.18 -1.96 -1.16
C LEU A 166 -7.37 -0.87 -2.21
N ALA A 167 -7.35 0.39 -1.79
CA ALA A 167 -7.52 1.52 -2.68
C ALA A 167 -6.60 2.69 -2.30
N ILE A 168 -6.29 3.52 -3.27
CA ILE A 168 -5.57 4.76 -3.07
C ILE A 168 -6.55 5.83 -2.63
N ASN A 169 -6.16 6.65 -1.65
CA ASN A 169 -6.92 7.80 -1.16
C ASN A 169 -6.28 9.12 -1.62
N PRO A 170 -6.71 9.71 -2.74
CA PRO A 170 -6.14 10.96 -3.23
C PRO A 170 -6.52 12.13 -2.32
N SER A 171 -5.53 12.93 -1.93
CA SER A 171 -5.70 14.06 -1.00
C SER A 171 -5.50 15.44 -1.64
N ILE A 172 -4.88 15.52 -2.83
CA ILE A 172 -4.57 16.75 -3.52
C ILE A 172 -5.50 16.87 -4.73
N LYS A 173 -6.10 18.04 -4.95
CA LYS A 173 -7.04 18.30 -6.06
C LYS A 173 -6.59 19.50 -6.87
N ILE A 174 -6.39 19.31 -8.18
CA ILE A 174 -5.96 20.34 -9.12
C ILE A 174 -6.57 20.07 -10.50
N GLY A 175 -7.16 21.06 -11.12
CA GLY A 175 -7.55 21.02 -12.53
C GLY A 175 -8.51 19.87 -12.91
N GLY A 176 -9.39 19.44 -12.00
CA GLY A 176 -10.31 18.32 -12.24
C GLY A 176 -9.72 16.93 -11.96
N TYR A 177 -8.46 16.85 -11.58
CA TYR A 177 -7.78 15.63 -11.17
C TYR A 177 -7.51 15.60 -9.67
N SER A 178 -7.34 14.41 -9.15
CA SER A 178 -6.92 14.16 -7.77
C SER A 178 -5.60 13.40 -7.77
N TYR A 179 -4.74 13.69 -6.77
CA TYR A 179 -3.39 13.15 -6.71
C TYR A 179 -3.10 12.55 -5.34
N ALA A 180 -2.27 11.50 -5.32
CA ALA A 180 -1.75 10.89 -4.10
C ALA A 180 -0.28 10.50 -4.28
N PRO A 181 0.64 10.87 -3.37
CA PRO A 181 1.93 10.21 -3.26
C PRO A 181 1.71 8.78 -2.79
N TYR A 182 2.43 7.80 -3.36
CA TYR A 182 2.19 6.39 -3.05
C TYR A 182 3.47 5.56 -3.08
N TYR A 183 3.58 4.65 -2.11
CA TYR A 183 4.71 3.74 -2.00
C TYR A 183 4.33 2.50 -1.18
N VAL A 184 4.48 1.31 -1.76
CA VAL A 184 4.16 0.03 -1.13
C VAL A 184 5.17 -1.04 -1.50
N GLY A 185 5.23 -2.10 -0.72
CA GLY A 185 6.20 -3.17 -0.88
C GLY A 185 5.78 -4.31 -1.79
N PHE A 186 4.68 -4.19 -2.49
CA PHE A 186 4.21 -5.15 -3.46
C PHE A 186 3.98 -4.49 -4.82
N PRO A 187 4.19 -5.21 -5.92
CA PRO A 187 3.77 -4.72 -7.22
C PRO A 187 2.25 -4.72 -7.31
N PHE A 188 1.68 -3.77 -8.02
CA PHE A 188 0.22 -3.66 -8.12
C PHE A 188 -0.26 -3.15 -9.47
N LYS A 189 -1.52 -3.47 -9.74
CA LYS A 189 -2.29 -2.96 -10.87
C LYS A 189 -3.32 -1.95 -10.35
N MET A 190 -3.45 -0.81 -11.02
CA MET A 190 -4.57 0.09 -10.82
C MET A 190 -5.80 -0.44 -11.58
N GLU A 191 -6.94 -0.57 -10.90
CA GLU A 191 -8.18 -1.03 -11.53
C GLU A 191 -8.88 0.07 -12.33
N ASN A 192 -8.63 1.33 -11.98
CA ASN A 192 -9.08 2.49 -12.74
C ASN A 192 -8.13 2.72 -13.92
N THR A 193 -8.55 2.36 -15.12
CA THR A 193 -7.74 2.51 -16.34
C THR A 193 -7.49 3.96 -16.75
N SER A 194 -8.23 4.93 -16.20
CA SER A 194 -8.01 6.35 -16.42
C SER A 194 -7.03 6.96 -15.39
N ALA A 195 -6.65 6.21 -14.36
CA ALA A 195 -5.63 6.63 -13.43
C ALA A 195 -4.24 6.35 -14.00
N LYS A 196 -3.28 7.23 -13.68
CA LYS A 196 -1.89 7.15 -14.13
C LYS A 196 -0.94 7.23 -12.95
N ALA A 197 0.15 6.49 -13.02
CA ALA A 197 1.24 6.58 -12.06
C ALA A 197 2.42 7.30 -12.70
N TYR A 198 3.00 8.22 -11.94
CA TYR A 198 4.17 8.99 -12.39
C TYR A 198 5.29 8.91 -11.37
N TYR A 199 6.51 9.04 -11.86
CA TYR A 199 7.70 9.26 -11.06
C TYR A 199 8.44 10.51 -11.54
N ILE A 200 9.42 10.97 -10.78
CA ILE A 200 10.29 12.08 -11.17
C ILE A 200 11.63 11.52 -11.63
N SER A 201 12.02 11.88 -12.84
CA SER A 201 13.27 11.41 -13.44
C SER A 201 14.45 12.39 -13.25
N LYS A 202 14.17 13.69 -13.16
CA LYS A 202 15.19 14.73 -12.97
C LYS A 202 14.56 16.05 -12.52
N ILE A 203 15.39 16.94 -11.99
CA ILE A 203 15.05 18.33 -11.68
C ILE A 203 15.81 19.24 -12.64
N ILE A 204 15.14 20.23 -13.21
CA ILE A 204 15.73 21.26 -14.07
C ILE A 204 15.27 22.63 -13.58
N GLY A 205 16.14 23.40 -12.94
CA GLY A 205 15.77 24.66 -12.31
C GLY A 205 14.70 24.49 -11.25
N ASN A 206 13.53 25.06 -11.47
CA ASN A 206 12.35 24.95 -10.60
C ASN A 206 11.30 23.95 -11.11
N VAL A 207 11.69 23.03 -11.99
CA VAL A 207 10.77 22.03 -12.58
C VAL A 207 11.23 20.63 -12.25
N ALA A 208 10.31 19.82 -11.74
CA ALA A 208 10.45 18.38 -11.57
C ALA A 208 9.83 17.65 -12.79
N ILE A 209 10.67 16.95 -13.55
CA ILE A 209 10.25 16.27 -14.78
C ILE A 209 9.63 14.92 -14.45
N LYS A 210 8.32 14.80 -14.70
CA LYS A 210 7.58 13.55 -14.52
C LYS A 210 7.67 12.65 -15.74
N LYS A 211 7.69 11.34 -15.47
CA LYS A 211 7.50 10.28 -16.46
C LYS A 211 6.43 9.31 -16.00
N GLU A 212 5.64 8.78 -16.93
CA GLU A 212 4.60 7.79 -16.65
C GLU A 212 5.22 6.40 -16.44
N VAL A 213 4.76 5.68 -15.42
CA VAL A 213 4.97 4.23 -15.28
C VAL A 213 3.93 3.53 -16.11
N THR A 214 4.34 2.87 -17.17
CA THR A 214 3.43 2.14 -18.06
C THR A 214 3.16 0.73 -17.54
N GLY A 215 1.88 0.34 -17.50
CA GLY A 215 1.46 -0.99 -17.04
C GLY A 215 1.34 -1.10 -15.52
N ASN A 216 1.77 -2.25 -14.97
CA ASN A 216 1.73 -2.49 -13.53
C ASN A 216 2.82 -1.70 -12.81
N ILE A 217 2.51 -1.23 -11.61
CA ILE A 217 3.46 -0.47 -10.79
C ILE A 217 4.35 -1.48 -10.05
N PRO A 218 5.68 -1.32 -10.12
CA PRO A 218 6.62 -2.20 -9.43
C PRO A 218 6.50 -2.13 -7.90
N GLU A 219 6.89 -3.19 -7.24
CA GLU A 219 7.20 -3.17 -5.81
C GLU A 219 8.29 -2.14 -5.51
N GLU A 220 8.22 -1.52 -4.34
CA GLU A 220 9.22 -0.53 -3.89
C GLU A 220 9.48 0.61 -4.90
N CYS A 221 8.51 0.91 -5.74
CA CYS A 221 8.58 2.00 -6.71
C CYS A 221 7.84 3.23 -6.17
N PRO A 222 8.55 4.27 -5.71
CA PRO A 222 7.92 5.51 -5.28
C PRO A 222 7.29 6.22 -6.47
N VAL A 223 5.99 6.51 -6.38
CA VAL A 223 5.22 7.18 -7.43
C VAL A 223 4.28 8.22 -6.84
N PHE A 224 3.69 9.03 -7.68
CA PHE A 224 2.43 9.69 -7.37
C PHE A 224 1.38 9.30 -8.41
N ILE A 225 0.15 9.16 -7.94
CA ILE A 225 -0.99 8.74 -8.74
C ILE A 225 -1.81 9.95 -9.11
N GLU A 226 -2.16 10.06 -10.38
CA GLU A 226 -3.14 11.00 -10.94
C GLU A 226 -4.41 10.23 -11.27
N THR A 227 -5.56 10.71 -10.81
CA THR A 227 -6.85 10.06 -11.07
C THR A 227 -7.94 11.11 -11.28
N PRO A 228 -8.93 10.85 -12.15
CA PRO A 228 -10.06 11.77 -12.35
C PRO A 228 -11.05 11.75 -11.17
N SER A 229 -10.91 10.82 -10.21
CA SER A 229 -11.84 10.67 -9.09
C SER A 229 -11.13 10.70 -7.74
N ALA A 230 -11.66 11.48 -6.80
CA ALA A 230 -11.24 11.45 -5.41
C ALA A 230 -11.89 10.31 -4.60
N ALA A 231 -12.87 9.60 -5.16
CA ALA A 231 -13.58 8.54 -4.44
C ALA A 231 -12.68 7.30 -4.28
N ILE A 232 -12.52 6.82 -3.06
CA ILE A 232 -11.72 5.63 -2.73
C ILE A 232 -12.16 4.42 -3.57
N THR A 233 -13.47 4.20 -3.68
CA THR A 233 -14.04 3.08 -4.44
C THR A 233 -13.71 3.08 -5.93
N SER A 234 -13.36 4.23 -6.48
CA SER A 234 -12.92 4.38 -7.87
C SER A 234 -11.42 4.16 -8.05
N ASN A 235 -10.65 4.09 -6.98
CA ASN A 235 -9.18 4.01 -7.01
C ASN A 235 -8.65 2.71 -6.39
N LYS A 236 -9.37 1.61 -6.62
CA LYS A 236 -8.96 0.28 -6.16
C LYS A 236 -7.69 -0.17 -6.87
N ILE A 237 -6.89 -0.94 -6.15
CA ILE A 237 -5.69 -1.59 -6.66
C ILE A 237 -5.72 -3.08 -6.35
N THR A 238 -5.06 -3.86 -7.21
CA THR A 238 -4.85 -5.29 -7.02
C THR A 238 -3.36 -5.55 -6.84
N PRO A 239 -2.91 -5.99 -5.66
CA PRO A 239 -1.55 -6.48 -5.47
C PRO A 239 -1.25 -7.68 -6.37
N LEU A 240 -0.03 -7.75 -6.86
CA LEU A 240 0.46 -8.79 -7.77
C LEU A 240 1.57 -9.59 -7.10
N LEU A 241 1.72 -10.85 -7.49
CA LEU A 241 2.80 -11.73 -7.02
C LEU A 241 4.03 -11.67 -7.93
N GLU A 242 3.85 -11.23 -9.16
CA GLU A 242 4.94 -11.14 -10.12
C GLU A 242 5.64 -9.79 -10.03
N SER A 243 6.96 -9.82 -9.86
CA SER A 243 7.81 -8.63 -9.88
C SER A 243 7.74 -7.91 -11.22
N VAL A 244 7.69 -6.58 -11.17
CA VAL A 244 7.73 -5.68 -12.33
C VAL A 244 9.00 -4.85 -12.25
N LYS A 245 9.61 -4.57 -13.40
CA LYS A 245 10.87 -3.82 -13.43
C LYS A 245 10.67 -2.36 -13.01
N THR A 246 11.41 -1.94 -12.00
CA THR A 246 11.42 -0.56 -11.52
C THR A 246 12.17 0.37 -12.49
N PRO A 247 11.67 1.58 -12.80
CA PRO A 247 12.39 2.57 -13.57
C PRO A 247 13.72 2.95 -12.92
N SER A 248 14.81 2.85 -13.67
CA SER A 248 16.17 3.09 -13.15
C SER A 248 16.50 4.56 -12.91
N ASP A 249 15.75 5.48 -13.53
CA ASP A 249 15.91 6.92 -13.42
C ASP A 249 14.89 7.57 -12.47
N ASN A 250 14.18 6.79 -11.67
CA ASN A 250 13.27 7.33 -10.65
C ASN A 250 14.08 7.88 -9.47
N ILE A 251 14.00 9.19 -9.25
CA ILE A 251 14.67 9.86 -8.13
C ILE A 251 13.79 10.04 -6.88
N LEU A 252 12.49 9.70 -6.96
CA LEU A 252 11.65 9.68 -5.77
C LEU A 252 12.15 8.65 -4.76
N LYS A 253 11.82 8.87 -3.50
CA LYS A 253 12.02 7.92 -2.40
C LYS A 253 10.69 7.65 -1.71
N GLY A 254 10.60 6.52 -1.04
CA GLY A 254 9.40 6.10 -0.32
C GLY A 254 9.61 5.95 1.17
N VAL A 255 8.51 5.96 1.91
CA VAL A 255 8.43 5.65 3.33
C VAL A 255 7.41 4.53 3.52
N TYR A 256 7.82 3.40 4.11
CA TYR A 256 6.90 2.28 4.31
C TYR A 256 6.06 2.41 5.56
N PHE A 257 6.72 2.70 6.69
CA PHE A 257 6.12 2.52 8.00
C PHE A 257 5.88 3.86 8.68
N ASN A 258 4.84 3.89 9.49
CA ASN A 258 4.53 5.00 10.36
C ASN A 258 4.80 4.55 11.79
N ASN A 259 5.97 4.87 12.31
CA ASN A 259 6.33 4.50 13.67
C ASN A 259 5.42 5.17 14.68
N ASP A 260 5.07 4.40 15.68
CA ASP A 260 4.68 4.94 16.97
C ASP A 260 5.91 5.64 17.61
N ASP A 261 5.67 6.76 18.29
CA ASP A 261 6.71 7.57 18.96
C ASP A 261 7.57 6.80 19.96
N ARG A 262 7.12 5.62 20.37
CA ARG A 262 7.78 4.76 21.35
C ARG A 262 8.85 3.84 20.76
N LEU A 263 8.96 3.76 19.43
CA LEU A 263 9.89 2.87 18.76
C LEU A 263 10.76 3.66 17.81
N GLN A 264 11.96 3.87 18.23
CA GLN A 264 12.97 4.57 17.45
C GLN A 264 13.65 3.62 16.46
N SER A 265 12.95 3.26 15.39
CA SER A 265 13.63 2.66 14.25
C SER A 265 13.94 3.72 13.21
N PRO A 266 15.22 4.00 12.95
CA PRO A 266 15.60 5.02 11.97
C PRO A 266 15.20 4.66 10.53
N GLU A 267 14.85 3.41 10.26
CA GLU A 267 14.48 2.95 8.91
C GLU A 267 12.99 3.12 8.61
N ALA A 268 12.15 3.08 9.63
CA ALA A 268 10.70 3.08 9.47
C ALA A 268 10.10 4.48 9.48
N ARG A 269 10.62 5.35 10.33
CA ARG A 269 10.14 6.72 10.47
C ARG A 269 11.14 7.71 9.91
N LYS A 270 10.72 8.52 8.97
CA LYS A 270 11.60 9.52 8.40
C LYS A 270 11.21 10.91 8.84
N LYS A 271 12.10 11.56 9.62
CA LYS A 271 11.92 12.95 9.99
C LYS A 271 12.01 13.82 8.74
N TYR A 272 11.03 14.69 8.57
CA TYR A 272 11.03 15.62 7.44
C TYR A 272 12.11 16.70 7.62
N ASN A 273 12.83 16.98 6.54
CA ASN A 273 13.82 18.04 6.50
C ASN A 273 13.55 18.95 5.28
N PRO A 274 13.03 20.17 5.49
CA PRO A 274 12.69 21.08 4.39
C PRO A 274 13.89 21.49 3.53
N SER A 275 15.13 21.38 4.03
CA SER A 275 16.33 21.68 3.25
C SER A 275 16.68 20.59 2.23
N THR A 276 16.21 19.35 2.44
CA THR A 276 16.61 18.21 1.60
C THR A 276 15.45 17.37 1.08
N MET A 277 14.21 17.80 1.34
CA MET A 277 13.01 17.04 0.95
C MET A 277 11.92 17.97 0.46
N ARG A 278 11.16 17.50 -0.53
CA ARG A 278 9.90 18.10 -0.98
C ARG A 278 8.83 17.02 -1.00
N VAL A 279 7.61 17.40 -0.66
CA VAL A 279 6.44 16.50 -0.73
C VAL A 279 5.52 16.94 -1.86
N LEU A 280 4.78 16.00 -2.42
CA LEU A 280 3.77 16.33 -3.43
C LEU A 280 2.73 17.27 -2.85
N GLY A 281 2.41 18.34 -3.55
CA GLY A 281 1.51 19.38 -3.09
C GLY A 281 1.06 20.32 -4.19
N VAL A 282 0.58 21.48 -3.78
CA VAL A 282 0.15 22.56 -4.66
C VAL A 282 1.13 23.72 -4.50
N THR A 283 1.67 24.19 -5.60
CA THR A 283 2.55 25.37 -5.60
C THR A 283 1.77 26.65 -5.31
N SER A 284 2.46 27.73 -5.00
CA SER A 284 1.86 29.08 -4.82
C SER A 284 1.09 29.56 -6.05
N GLU A 285 1.42 29.04 -7.24
CA GLU A 285 0.70 29.30 -8.50
C GLU A 285 -0.54 28.39 -8.71
N GLY A 286 -0.87 27.53 -7.76
CA GLY A 286 -1.99 26.59 -7.88
C GLY A 286 -1.74 25.39 -8.79
N LYS A 287 -0.49 25.10 -9.13
CA LYS A 287 -0.08 23.97 -9.96
C LYS A 287 0.33 22.76 -9.11
N LEU A 288 0.30 21.58 -9.71
CA LEU A 288 0.90 20.39 -9.09
C LEU A 288 2.42 20.60 -8.96
N GLY A 289 2.94 20.32 -7.79
CA GLY A 289 4.36 20.49 -7.53
C GLY A 289 4.88 19.60 -6.41
N PHE A 290 6.19 19.67 -6.21
CA PHE A 290 6.85 19.21 -5.01
C PHE A 290 7.24 20.43 -4.19
N VAL A 291 6.72 20.53 -2.97
CA VAL A 291 6.78 21.74 -2.14
C VAL A 291 7.34 21.45 -0.76
N THR A 292 7.80 22.48 -0.07
CA THR A 292 8.09 22.39 1.37
C THR A 292 6.76 22.21 2.15
N ALA A 293 6.84 21.57 3.29
CA ALA A 293 5.68 21.32 4.15
C ALA A 293 6.00 21.60 5.63
N SER A 294 4.98 21.95 6.40
CA SER A 294 5.08 22.10 7.85
C SER A 294 4.66 20.80 8.54
N ILE A 295 5.50 19.77 8.41
CA ILE A 295 5.30 18.46 9.02
C ILE A 295 6.57 18.05 9.76
N GLU A 296 6.44 17.30 10.83
CA GLU A 296 7.60 16.77 11.56
C GLU A 296 8.11 15.48 10.93
N TRP A 297 7.21 14.63 10.43
CA TRP A 297 7.52 13.30 9.91
C TRP A 297 6.84 13.08 8.57
N LEU A 298 7.52 12.38 7.67
CA LEU A 298 6.93 11.93 6.41
C LEU A 298 5.88 10.84 6.69
N PRO A 299 4.68 10.93 6.10
CA PRO A 299 3.67 9.90 6.26
C PRO A 299 4.09 8.55 5.66
N ALA A 300 3.63 7.47 6.28
CA ALA A 300 3.85 6.12 5.77
C ALA A 300 3.17 5.90 4.40
N ASN A 301 3.71 4.95 3.64
CA ASN A 301 3.23 4.55 2.32
C ASN A 301 3.11 5.72 1.32
N GLN A 302 3.98 6.71 1.48
CA GLN A 302 4.04 7.87 0.59
C GLN A 302 5.43 8.04 -0.02
N SER A 303 5.44 8.61 -1.21
CA SER A 303 6.66 9.05 -1.88
C SER A 303 6.99 10.50 -1.55
N TYR A 304 8.28 10.83 -1.59
CA TYR A 304 8.80 12.18 -1.48
C TYR A 304 9.95 12.39 -2.45
N LEU A 305 10.28 13.64 -2.74
CA LEU A 305 11.40 14.00 -3.62
C LEU A 305 12.60 14.45 -2.76
N PRO A 306 13.71 13.72 -2.76
CA PRO A 306 14.96 14.22 -2.19
C PRO A 306 15.52 15.32 -3.07
N VAL A 307 16.04 16.36 -2.44
CA VAL A 307 16.59 17.55 -3.10
C VAL A 307 17.89 17.99 -2.44
N SER A 308 18.67 18.82 -3.12
CA SER A 308 19.80 19.55 -2.52
C SER A 308 19.32 20.81 -1.78
N SER A 309 20.14 21.33 -0.89
CA SER A 309 19.79 22.48 -0.05
C SER A 309 19.59 23.80 -0.81
N ASP A 310 20.08 23.88 -2.04
CA ASP A 310 19.95 25.00 -2.97
C ASP A 310 18.73 24.87 -3.91
N THR A 311 17.99 23.76 -3.80
CA THR A 311 16.78 23.54 -4.60
C THR A 311 15.65 24.48 -4.12
N PRO A 312 14.91 25.12 -5.04
CA PRO A 312 13.77 25.96 -4.69
C PRO A 312 12.77 25.27 -3.75
N GLU A 313 12.07 26.07 -2.94
CA GLU A 313 11.03 25.56 -2.02
C GLU A 313 9.88 24.89 -2.74
N GLU A 314 9.61 25.32 -3.99
CA GLU A 314 8.57 24.79 -4.84
C GLU A 314 9.15 24.38 -6.20
N LEU A 315 8.79 23.19 -6.65
CA LEU A 315 9.11 22.66 -7.97
C LEU A 315 7.81 22.32 -8.69
N THR A 316 7.56 22.96 -9.84
CA THR A 316 6.39 22.60 -10.66
C THR A 316 6.61 21.25 -11.33
N VAL A 317 5.61 20.39 -11.34
CA VAL A 317 5.65 19.09 -12.03
C VAL A 317 5.23 19.27 -13.48
N MET A 318 6.09 18.88 -14.43
CA MET A 318 5.84 18.92 -15.86
C MET A 318 6.35 17.65 -16.54
N THR A 319 5.77 17.29 -17.68
CA THR A 319 6.43 16.36 -18.62
C THR A 319 7.61 17.07 -19.30
N GLU A 320 8.50 16.31 -19.95
CA GLU A 320 9.62 16.90 -20.69
C GLU A 320 9.14 17.77 -21.86
N ASP A 321 8.09 17.36 -22.54
CA ASP A 321 7.49 18.13 -23.65
C ASP A 321 6.88 19.46 -23.14
N GLU A 322 6.13 19.45 -22.05
CA GLU A 322 5.58 20.65 -21.43
C GLU A 322 6.68 21.62 -21.02
N PHE A 323 7.79 21.11 -20.48
CA PHE A 323 8.94 21.92 -20.13
C PHE A 323 9.59 22.56 -21.36
N ILE A 324 9.84 21.79 -22.44
CA ILE A 324 10.41 22.31 -23.68
C ILE A 324 9.52 23.41 -24.27
N ILE A 325 8.21 23.20 -24.34
CA ILE A 325 7.25 24.19 -24.83
C ILE A 325 7.32 25.48 -23.98
N SER A 326 7.38 25.35 -22.66
CA SER A 326 7.46 26.50 -21.76
C SER A 326 8.73 27.34 -21.99
N GLN A 327 9.86 26.69 -22.29
CA GLN A 327 11.13 27.37 -22.59
C GLN A 327 11.11 28.08 -23.94
N LEU A 328 10.47 27.48 -24.96
CA LEU A 328 10.31 28.13 -26.27
C LEU A 328 9.42 29.36 -26.19
N SER A 329 8.29 29.25 -25.50
CA SER A 329 7.37 30.41 -25.30
C SER A 329 8.05 31.56 -24.53
N ALA A 330 8.85 31.25 -23.52
CA ALA A 330 9.59 32.26 -22.79
C ALA A 330 10.60 33.02 -23.70
N LYS A 331 11.32 32.30 -24.60
CA LYS A 331 12.27 32.90 -25.55
C LYS A 331 11.55 33.75 -26.59
N GLU A 332 10.38 33.37 -27.06
CA GLU A 332 9.59 34.17 -27.99
C GLU A 332 9.16 35.50 -27.36
N VAL A 333 8.63 35.45 -26.12
CA VAL A 333 8.25 36.65 -25.38
C VAL A 333 9.45 37.61 -25.20
N GLU A 334 10.61 37.05 -24.80
CA GLU A 334 11.82 37.86 -24.63
C GLU A 334 12.28 38.49 -25.96
N SER A 335 12.19 37.75 -27.07
CA SER A 335 12.52 38.26 -28.39
C SER A 335 11.60 39.37 -28.88
N VAL A 336 10.30 39.27 -28.59
CA VAL A 336 9.31 40.32 -28.92
C VAL A 336 9.57 41.57 -28.07
N ALA A 337 9.73 41.44 -26.76
CA ALA A 337 10.03 42.54 -25.86
C ALA A 337 11.32 43.29 -26.24
N THR A 338 12.33 42.54 -26.66
CA THR A 338 13.59 43.13 -27.15
C THR A 338 13.40 43.91 -28.44
N ARG A 339 12.61 43.39 -29.39
CA ARG A 339 12.30 44.09 -30.65
C ARG A 339 11.51 45.39 -30.39
N GLU A 340 10.45 45.35 -29.57
CA GLU A 340 9.67 46.52 -29.21
C GLU A 340 10.54 47.61 -28.52
N TYR A 341 11.50 47.21 -27.69
CA TYR A 341 12.44 48.15 -27.06
C TYR A 341 13.32 48.87 -28.09
N PHE A 342 13.85 48.17 -29.10
CA PHE A 342 14.65 48.75 -30.15
C PHE A 342 13.81 49.63 -31.09
N ASP A 343 12.56 49.30 -31.37
CA ASP A 343 11.66 50.11 -32.21
C ASP A 343 11.21 51.43 -31.54
N ILE A 344 11.25 51.51 -30.20
CA ILE A 344 10.89 52.71 -29.44
C ILE A 344 12.09 53.65 -29.22
N TYR A 345 13.31 53.11 -29.12
CA TYR A 345 14.53 53.85 -28.73
C TYR A 345 15.65 53.85 -29.80
N GLY A 346 15.49 53.14 -30.91
CA GLY A 346 16.37 53.14 -32.08
C GLY A 346 15.89 54.11 -33.07
#